data_dba389331aea0438c558273d4f4373bb
#
_entry.id   dba389331aea0438c558273d4f4373bb
#
_cell.length_a   1.000
_cell.length_b   1.000
_cell.length_c   1.000
_cell.angle_alpha   90.00
_cell.angle_beta   90.00
_cell.angle_gamma   90.00
#
_symmetry.space_group_name_H-M   'P 1'
#
loop_
_entity.id
_entity.type
_entity.pdbx_description
1 polymer ?
#
loop_
_entity_poly.entity_id
_entity_poly.type
_entity_poly.pdbx_seq_one_letter_code
_entity_poly.pdbx_strand_id
1 'polypeptide(L)'
;RIRNNFALIIDDSGHIKSGNFTDGVGRQYIGEIGKTDNGVVTVTTHLYDGVRSLPLDIELYQKADSIPKEKQDEEFLTKSEIALSLINKTLKRKYYPGIVLMDGGYGNNSAFLNEIEKLELKYIGGLAKNRLAATINQNTGEKEPSKRLDEIILSLPKKDFKLVTLKLNKPKTVWVAVIQ
;
A
#
# COMPACT_ATOMS: atom_id res chain seq x y z
N ARG A 1 -22.70 7.80 -11.92
CA ARG A 1 -21.43 8.27 -12.51
C ARG A 1 -20.51 8.72 -11.39
N ILE A 2 -19.24 8.33 -11.40
CA ILE A 2 -18.19 8.81 -10.47
C ILE A 2 -17.85 10.26 -10.86
N ARG A 3 -17.59 11.12 -9.87
CA ARG A 3 -17.15 12.50 -10.09
C ARG A 3 -15.71 12.52 -10.61
N ASN A 4 -15.34 13.59 -11.31
CA ASN A 4 -13.98 13.71 -11.90
C ASN A 4 -12.86 13.78 -10.84
N ASN A 5 -13.14 14.29 -9.63
CA ASN A 5 -12.19 14.26 -8.52
C ASN A 5 -12.49 13.03 -7.66
N PHE A 6 -11.69 11.98 -7.83
CA PHE A 6 -11.83 10.71 -7.13
C PHE A 6 -10.49 10.24 -6.56
N ALA A 7 -10.57 9.43 -5.52
CA ALA A 7 -9.44 8.66 -5.03
C ALA A 7 -9.41 7.29 -5.72
N LEU A 8 -8.21 6.76 -5.96
CA LEU A 8 -7.99 5.36 -6.31
C LEU A 8 -7.59 4.61 -5.04
N ILE A 9 -8.44 3.71 -4.58
CA ILE A 9 -8.18 2.87 -3.41
C ILE A 9 -7.55 1.57 -3.89
N ILE A 10 -6.48 1.14 -3.23
CA ILE A 10 -5.80 -0.14 -3.45
C ILE A 10 -5.89 -0.96 -2.17
N ASP A 11 -6.34 -2.19 -2.29
CA ASP A 11 -6.49 -3.10 -1.16
C ASP A 11 -6.40 -4.57 -1.60
N ASP A 12 -6.17 -5.45 -0.63
CA ASP A 12 -6.19 -6.90 -0.81
C ASP A 12 -7.53 -7.48 -0.35
N SER A 13 -8.06 -8.42 -1.11
CA SER A 13 -9.21 -9.22 -0.70
C SER A 13 -8.85 -10.70 -0.70
N GLY A 14 -9.08 -11.36 0.41
CA GLY A 14 -8.79 -12.79 0.56
C GLY A 14 -10.05 -13.60 0.84
N HIS A 15 -10.18 -14.76 0.21
CA HIS A 15 -11.29 -15.69 0.41
C HIS A 15 -10.79 -17.10 0.74
N ILE A 16 -11.39 -17.70 1.77
CA ILE A 16 -11.10 -19.10 2.17
C ILE A 16 -11.52 -20.07 1.06
N LYS A 17 -10.72 -21.08 0.84
CA LYS A 17 -11.00 -22.20 -0.07
C LYS A 17 -10.81 -23.53 0.64
N SER A 18 -11.77 -24.44 0.45
CA SER A 18 -11.70 -25.81 0.98
C SER A 18 -10.82 -26.73 0.13
N GLY A 19 -10.68 -26.44 -1.17
CA GLY A 19 -9.90 -27.25 -2.12
C GLY A 19 -8.56 -26.62 -2.47
N ASN A 20 -7.71 -27.40 -3.19
CA ASN A 20 -6.35 -27.00 -3.58
C ASN A 20 -6.18 -26.86 -5.10
N PHE A 21 -7.28 -26.91 -5.87
CA PHE A 21 -7.23 -26.91 -7.35
C PHE A 21 -7.56 -25.57 -7.99
N THR A 22 -7.88 -24.55 -7.20
CA THR A 22 -8.13 -23.20 -7.71
C THR A 22 -6.79 -22.50 -7.94
N ASP A 23 -6.62 -21.82 -9.06
CA ASP A 23 -5.42 -21.03 -9.33
C ASP A 23 -5.16 -20.01 -8.20
N GLY A 24 -3.88 -19.89 -7.80
CA GLY A 24 -3.47 -19.02 -6.72
C GLY A 24 -3.90 -19.46 -5.31
N VAL A 25 -4.54 -20.63 -5.17
CA VAL A 25 -4.89 -21.17 -3.85
C VAL A 25 -3.64 -21.60 -3.09
N GLY A 26 -3.63 -21.34 -1.80
CA GLY A 26 -2.55 -21.77 -0.93
C GLY A 26 -2.69 -21.19 0.47
N ARG A 27 -1.81 -21.62 1.37
CA ARG A 27 -1.79 -21.12 2.74
C ARG A 27 -1.22 -19.70 2.79
N GLN A 28 -2.10 -18.73 3.01
CA GLN A 28 -1.74 -17.30 3.03
C GLN A 28 -2.63 -16.54 4.03
N TYR A 29 -2.21 -15.33 4.38
CA TYR A 29 -2.98 -14.48 5.29
C TYR A 29 -4.27 -14.03 4.60
N ILE A 30 -5.41 -14.29 5.24
CA ILE A 30 -6.74 -13.91 4.78
C ILE A 30 -7.28 -12.82 5.71
N GLY A 31 -7.35 -11.60 5.22
CA GLY A 31 -7.73 -10.42 6.01
C GLY A 31 -9.12 -10.55 6.65
N GLU A 32 -10.09 -11.15 5.93
CA GLU A 32 -11.45 -11.37 6.41
C GLU A 32 -11.52 -12.15 7.72
N ILE A 33 -10.62 -13.12 7.92
CA ILE A 33 -10.59 -13.97 9.13
C ILE A 33 -9.44 -13.63 10.07
N GLY A 34 -8.58 -12.67 9.71
CA GLY A 34 -7.46 -12.20 10.53
C GLY A 34 -6.37 -13.24 10.81
N LYS A 35 -6.27 -14.31 10.04
CA LYS A 35 -5.28 -15.39 10.20
C LYS A 35 -4.82 -15.97 8.87
N THR A 36 -3.76 -16.79 8.95
CA THR A 36 -3.30 -17.59 7.81
C THR A 36 -4.16 -18.85 7.67
N ASP A 37 -4.74 -19.02 6.48
CA ASP A 37 -5.56 -20.18 6.13
C ASP A 37 -5.40 -20.52 4.65
N ASN A 38 -6.00 -21.63 4.19
CA ASN A 38 -6.06 -22.00 2.78
C ASN A 38 -7.04 -21.10 2.05
N GLY A 39 -6.61 -20.44 0.99
CA GLY A 39 -7.45 -19.51 0.26
C GLY A 39 -6.76 -18.86 -0.91
N VAL A 40 -7.45 -17.92 -1.54
CA VAL A 40 -6.95 -17.06 -2.61
C VAL A 40 -6.91 -15.63 -2.14
N VAL A 41 -5.95 -14.85 -2.62
CA VAL A 41 -5.86 -13.41 -2.37
C VAL A 41 -5.81 -12.68 -3.71
N THR A 42 -6.56 -11.61 -3.80
CA THR A 42 -6.60 -10.73 -4.97
C THR A 42 -6.21 -9.32 -4.56
N VAL A 43 -5.52 -8.61 -5.46
CA VAL A 43 -5.30 -7.17 -5.35
C VAL A 43 -6.39 -6.47 -6.12
N THR A 44 -7.02 -5.48 -5.52
CA THR A 44 -8.18 -4.78 -6.08
C THR A 44 -7.92 -3.28 -6.15
N THR A 45 -8.58 -2.62 -7.11
CA THR A 45 -8.65 -1.17 -7.17
C THR A 45 -10.09 -0.69 -7.24
N HIS A 46 -10.37 0.43 -6.55
CA HIS A 46 -11.68 1.06 -6.51
C HIS A 46 -11.55 2.55 -6.77
N LEU A 47 -12.49 3.12 -7.53
CA LEU A 47 -12.67 4.56 -7.64
C LEU A 47 -13.63 5.01 -6.52
N TYR A 48 -13.26 6.04 -5.77
CA TYR A 48 -14.06 6.60 -4.70
C TYR A 48 -14.14 8.12 -4.80
N ASP A 49 -15.34 8.68 -4.91
CA ASP A 49 -15.58 10.12 -5.10
C ASP A 49 -16.07 10.85 -3.84
N GLY A 50 -15.92 10.21 -2.67
CA GLY A 50 -16.41 10.71 -1.38
C GLY A 50 -17.84 10.25 -1.06
N VAL A 51 -18.59 9.73 -2.03
CA VAL A 51 -19.98 9.27 -1.87
C VAL A 51 -20.15 7.85 -2.42
N ARG A 52 -19.55 7.57 -3.57
CA ARG A 52 -19.71 6.29 -4.30
C ARG A 52 -18.38 5.60 -4.43
N SER A 53 -18.39 4.28 -4.25
CA SER A 53 -17.28 3.40 -4.57
C SER A 53 -17.65 2.56 -5.79
N LEU A 54 -16.73 2.48 -6.75
CA LEU A 54 -16.86 1.67 -7.95
C LEU A 54 -15.67 0.74 -8.06
N PRO A 55 -15.86 -0.58 -7.96
CA PRO A 55 -14.80 -1.55 -8.27
C PRO A 55 -14.31 -1.33 -9.71
N LEU A 56 -13.00 -1.29 -9.91
CA LEU A 56 -12.40 -1.01 -11.21
C LEU A 56 -11.68 -2.22 -11.79
N ASP A 57 -10.72 -2.74 -11.06
CA ASP A 57 -9.90 -3.89 -11.47
C ASP A 57 -9.66 -4.83 -10.30
N ILE A 58 -9.41 -6.09 -10.63
CA ILE A 58 -9.04 -7.16 -9.73
C ILE A 58 -7.98 -8.03 -10.41
N GLU A 59 -6.96 -8.44 -9.67
CA GLU A 59 -5.91 -9.34 -10.15
C GLU A 59 -5.60 -10.38 -9.08
N LEU A 60 -5.43 -11.63 -9.49
CA LEU A 60 -5.11 -12.74 -8.60
C LEU A 60 -3.63 -12.66 -8.19
N TYR A 61 -3.37 -12.74 -6.89
CA TYR A 61 -2.02 -12.91 -6.38
C TYR A 61 -1.64 -14.39 -6.34
N GLN A 62 -0.59 -14.75 -7.05
CA GLN A 62 0.00 -16.09 -6.99
C GLN A 62 1.19 -16.09 -6.04
N LYS A 63 1.20 -17.02 -5.08
CA LYS A 63 2.34 -17.20 -4.19
C LYS A 63 3.54 -17.75 -4.95
N ALA A 64 4.74 -17.35 -4.54
CA ALA A 64 5.97 -17.84 -5.15
C ALA A 64 6.07 -19.37 -5.16
N ASP A 65 5.71 -20.02 -4.05
CA ASP A 65 5.75 -21.48 -3.88
C ASP A 65 4.72 -22.23 -4.75
N SER A 66 3.77 -21.55 -5.36
CA SER A 66 2.81 -22.11 -6.31
C SER A 66 3.24 -21.97 -7.78
N ILE A 67 4.41 -21.39 -8.05
CA ILE A 67 4.96 -21.14 -9.38
C ILE A 67 6.24 -21.97 -9.57
N PRO A 68 6.49 -22.57 -10.76
CA PRO A 68 7.60 -23.54 -10.96
C PRO A 68 9.01 -23.04 -10.58
N LYS A 69 9.30 -21.78 -10.83
CA LYS A 69 10.59 -21.16 -10.49
C LYS A 69 10.53 -20.23 -9.28
N GLU A 70 9.43 -20.28 -8.53
CA GLU A 70 9.16 -19.43 -7.37
C GLU A 70 9.36 -17.94 -7.73
N LYS A 71 10.10 -17.19 -6.89
CA LYS A 71 10.38 -15.76 -7.10
C LYS A 71 11.28 -15.44 -8.30
N GLN A 72 11.90 -16.43 -8.90
CA GLN A 72 12.72 -16.28 -10.10
C GLN A 72 11.92 -16.46 -11.39
N ASP A 73 10.64 -16.80 -11.28
CA ASP A 73 9.74 -16.89 -12.40
C ASP A 73 9.42 -15.49 -12.94
N GLU A 74 9.43 -15.33 -14.26
CA GLU A 74 9.12 -14.04 -14.90
C GLU A 74 7.65 -13.64 -14.70
N GLU A 75 6.78 -14.61 -14.45
CA GLU A 75 5.36 -14.38 -14.18
C GLU A 75 5.08 -14.04 -12.70
N PHE A 76 6.07 -14.24 -11.80
CA PHE A 76 5.89 -13.92 -10.40
C PHE A 76 5.83 -12.40 -10.20
N LEU A 77 4.70 -11.92 -9.66
CA LEU A 77 4.53 -10.55 -9.23
C LEU A 77 4.20 -10.49 -7.74
N THR A 78 4.90 -9.63 -7.02
CA THR A 78 4.50 -9.26 -5.66
C THR A 78 3.18 -8.48 -5.69
N LYS A 79 2.45 -8.45 -4.58
CA LYS A 79 1.22 -7.66 -4.47
C LYS A 79 1.42 -6.18 -4.84
N SER A 80 2.58 -5.61 -4.49
CA SER A 80 2.93 -4.23 -4.84
C SER A 80 3.16 -4.03 -6.34
N GLU A 81 3.73 -5.01 -7.04
CA GLU A 81 3.89 -4.97 -8.50
C GLU A 81 2.55 -5.12 -9.21
N ILE A 82 1.69 -6.01 -8.71
CA ILE A 82 0.30 -6.13 -9.18
C ILE A 82 -0.42 -4.78 -9.01
N ALA A 83 -0.37 -4.20 -7.80
CA ALA A 83 -0.98 -2.90 -7.53
C ALA A 83 -0.48 -1.80 -8.48
N LEU A 84 0.83 -1.75 -8.74
CA LEU A 84 1.42 -0.81 -9.68
C LEU A 84 0.93 -1.04 -11.11
N SER A 85 0.80 -2.31 -11.54
CA SER A 85 0.20 -2.67 -12.82
C SER A 85 -1.23 -2.16 -12.95
N LEU A 86 -2.05 -2.32 -11.90
CA LEU A 86 -3.44 -1.86 -11.87
C LEU A 86 -3.54 -0.31 -11.89
N ILE A 87 -2.63 0.39 -11.20
CA ILE A 87 -2.52 1.86 -11.30
C ILE A 87 -2.23 2.26 -12.74
N ASN A 88 -1.21 1.67 -13.36
CA ASN A 88 -0.85 1.97 -14.75
C ASN A 88 -2.00 1.66 -15.72
N LYS A 89 -2.75 0.59 -15.51
CA LYS A 89 -3.96 0.24 -16.27
C LYS A 89 -5.04 1.32 -16.15
N THR A 90 -5.23 1.86 -14.93
CA THR A 90 -6.14 2.96 -14.65
C THR A 90 -5.73 4.23 -15.43
N LEU A 91 -4.45 4.61 -15.37
CA LEU A 91 -3.92 5.77 -16.07
C LEU A 91 -4.00 5.62 -17.61
N LYS A 92 -3.72 4.42 -18.15
CA LYS A 92 -3.88 4.12 -19.59
C LYS A 92 -5.31 4.30 -20.09
N ARG A 93 -6.31 4.09 -19.21
CA ARG A 93 -7.73 4.38 -19.48
C ARG A 93 -8.07 5.86 -19.37
N LYS A 94 -7.07 6.73 -19.12
CA LYS A 94 -7.23 8.18 -18.91
C LYS A 94 -8.06 8.52 -17.66
N TYR A 95 -8.04 7.66 -16.63
CA TYR A 95 -8.56 7.97 -15.32
C TYR A 95 -7.40 8.45 -14.43
N TYR A 96 -7.40 9.72 -14.08
CA TYR A 96 -6.35 10.35 -13.28
C TYR A 96 -6.88 10.62 -11.87
N PRO A 97 -6.51 9.80 -10.88
CA PRO A 97 -6.96 10.00 -9.51
C PRO A 97 -6.30 11.24 -8.90
N GLY A 98 -7.05 11.99 -8.09
CA GLY A 98 -6.51 13.09 -7.31
C GLY A 98 -5.58 12.61 -6.20
N ILE A 99 -5.77 11.37 -5.73
CA ILE A 99 -4.98 10.72 -4.69
C ILE A 99 -5.11 9.19 -4.77
N VAL A 100 -4.04 8.49 -4.39
CA VAL A 100 -4.03 7.04 -4.18
C VAL A 100 -4.11 6.76 -2.69
N LEU A 101 -5.04 5.90 -2.27
CA LEU A 101 -5.22 5.49 -0.89
C LEU A 101 -4.84 4.01 -0.75
N MET A 102 -4.10 3.67 0.31
CA MET A 102 -3.63 2.32 0.56
C MET A 102 -3.47 2.04 2.06
N ASP A 103 -3.49 0.80 2.43
CA ASP A 103 -3.23 0.34 3.78
C ASP A 103 -1.73 0.29 4.14
N GLY A 104 -1.40 -0.22 5.34
CA GLY A 104 -0.02 -0.39 5.80
C GLY A 104 0.77 -1.47 5.06
N GLY A 105 0.13 -2.39 4.38
CA GLY A 105 0.79 -3.40 3.54
C GLY A 105 1.55 -2.74 2.40
N TYR A 106 0.91 -1.80 1.73
CA TYR A 106 1.49 -1.01 0.64
C TYR A 106 2.24 0.22 1.14
N GLY A 107 1.68 0.97 2.10
CA GLY A 107 2.26 2.20 2.64
C GLY A 107 3.62 2.00 3.31
N ASN A 108 3.91 0.81 3.82
CA ASN A 108 5.23 0.46 4.35
C ASN A 108 6.26 0.10 3.27
N ASN A 109 5.89 -0.03 2.01
CA ASN A 109 6.79 -0.39 0.93
C ASN A 109 7.35 0.85 0.22
N SER A 110 8.56 1.28 0.60
CA SER A 110 9.19 2.48 0.03
C SER A 110 9.48 2.36 -1.47
N ALA A 111 9.75 1.16 -1.98
CA ALA A 111 9.95 0.97 -3.42
C ALA A 111 8.66 1.26 -4.17
N PHE A 112 7.52 0.74 -3.69
CA PHE A 112 6.20 1.01 -4.24
C PHE A 112 5.85 2.50 -4.19
N LEU A 113 6.07 3.16 -3.04
CA LEU A 113 5.82 4.61 -2.92
C LEU A 113 6.67 5.43 -3.89
N ASN A 114 7.92 5.03 -4.14
CA ASN A 114 8.77 5.69 -5.13
C ASN A 114 8.23 5.55 -6.56
N GLU A 115 7.66 4.39 -6.91
CA GLU A 115 7.04 4.22 -8.22
C GLU A 115 5.77 5.08 -8.37
N ILE A 116 4.95 5.22 -7.31
CA ILE A 116 3.79 6.13 -7.31
C ILE A 116 4.24 7.59 -7.53
N GLU A 117 5.33 8.02 -6.87
CA GLU A 117 5.88 9.37 -7.05
C GLU A 117 6.43 9.62 -8.46
N LYS A 118 7.05 8.61 -9.10
CA LYS A 118 7.48 8.71 -10.50
C LYS A 118 6.30 8.91 -11.46
N LEU A 119 5.12 8.43 -11.09
CA LEU A 119 3.87 8.64 -11.82
C LEU A 119 3.21 10.00 -11.50
N GLU A 120 3.88 10.84 -10.68
CA GLU A 120 3.38 12.15 -10.22
C GLU A 120 2.05 12.06 -9.45
N LEU A 121 1.76 10.92 -8.84
CA LEU A 121 0.54 10.69 -8.07
C LEU A 121 0.75 11.03 -6.60
N LYS A 122 -0.22 11.72 -6.00
CA LYS A 122 -0.30 11.91 -4.55
C LYS A 122 -0.81 10.63 -3.90
N TYR A 123 -0.39 10.36 -2.66
CA TYR A 123 -0.86 9.19 -1.92
C TYR A 123 -1.05 9.45 -0.43
N ILE A 124 -1.90 8.64 0.19
CA ILE A 124 -1.98 8.43 1.64
C ILE A 124 -1.87 6.93 1.87
N GLY A 125 -0.93 6.53 2.72
CA GLY A 125 -0.71 5.13 3.07
C GLY A 125 -0.59 4.93 4.58
N GLY A 126 -1.07 3.80 5.08
CA GLY A 126 -0.84 3.38 6.44
C GLY A 126 0.65 3.11 6.70
N LEU A 127 1.11 3.37 7.93
CA LEU A 127 2.46 3.05 8.37
C LEU A 127 2.43 2.23 9.66
N ALA A 128 3.32 1.25 9.76
CA ALA A 128 3.47 0.48 10.99
C ALA A 128 4.02 1.37 12.12
N LYS A 129 3.33 1.40 13.25
CA LYS A 129 3.66 2.26 14.41
C LYS A 129 5.06 2.02 15.00
N ASN A 130 5.57 0.81 14.87
CA ASN A 130 6.91 0.41 15.36
C ASN A 130 8.05 0.74 14.40
N ARG A 131 7.78 1.42 13.28
CA ARG A 131 8.79 1.79 12.29
C ARG A 131 9.72 2.85 12.83
N LEU A 132 11.02 2.72 12.53
CA LEU A 132 12.00 3.73 12.90
C LEU A 132 11.97 4.89 11.91
N ALA A 133 11.94 6.10 12.42
CA ALA A 133 11.98 7.34 11.67
C ALA A 133 12.85 8.39 12.38
N ALA A 134 13.44 9.27 11.61
CA ALA A 134 14.13 10.45 12.10
C ALA A 134 13.32 11.69 11.75
N THR A 135 13.02 12.53 12.73
CA THR A 135 12.43 13.84 12.49
C THR A 135 13.45 14.76 11.82
N ILE A 136 12.97 15.68 11.02
CA ILE A 136 13.79 16.72 10.39
C ILE A 136 13.50 18.03 11.11
N ASN A 137 14.54 18.64 11.66
CA ASN A 137 14.43 19.99 12.20
C ASN A 137 14.13 20.96 11.06
N GLN A 138 12.96 21.58 11.09
CA GLN A 138 12.51 22.46 10.01
C GLN A 138 13.35 23.75 9.86
N ASN A 139 14.07 24.16 10.93
CA ASN A 139 14.89 25.36 10.92
C ASN A 139 16.31 25.08 10.41
N THR A 140 16.89 23.93 10.76
CA THR A 140 18.29 23.59 10.42
C THR A 140 18.41 22.59 9.28
N GLY A 141 17.33 21.85 8.94
CA GLY A 141 17.35 20.76 7.99
C GLY A 141 18.04 19.49 8.51
N GLU A 142 18.53 19.49 9.74
CA GLU A 142 19.24 18.37 10.34
C GLU A 142 18.28 17.26 10.76
N LYS A 143 18.77 16.02 10.65
CA LYS A 143 18.04 14.83 11.10
C LYS A 143 18.32 14.57 12.57
N GLU A 144 17.26 14.46 13.36
CA GLU A 144 17.33 14.03 14.74
C GLU A 144 17.59 12.52 14.86
N PRO A 145 18.00 12.02 16.04
CA PRO A 145 18.13 10.58 16.28
C PRO A 145 16.84 9.82 15.96
N SER A 146 16.99 8.64 15.36
CA SER A 146 15.83 7.82 14.99
C SER A 146 15.09 7.31 16.23
N LYS A 147 13.76 7.47 16.22
CA LYS A 147 12.82 6.95 17.21
C LYS A 147 11.75 6.12 16.52
N ARG A 148 10.97 5.38 17.28
CA ARG A 148 9.78 4.70 16.75
C ARG A 148 8.73 5.74 16.35
N LEU A 149 7.96 5.43 15.31
CA LEU A 149 6.89 6.33 14.85
C LEU A 149 5.84 6.58 15.94
N ASP A 150 5.45 5.57 16.73
CA ASP A 150 4.52 5.75 17.83
C ASP A 150 5.05 6.73 18.90
N GLU A 151 6.34 6.71 19.23
CA GLU A 151 6.96 7.68 20.15
C GLU A 151 6.96 9.11 19.59
N ILE A 152 7.30 9.26 18.30
CA ILE A 152 7.29 10.57 17.62
C ILE A 152 5.86 11.12 17.63
N ILE A 153 4.88 10.29 17.28
CA ILE A 153 3.49 10.66 17.12
C ILE A 153 2.84 11.06 18.45
N LEU A 154 3.14 10.34 19.55
CA LEU A 154 2.63 10.68 20.89
C LEU A 154 3.10 12.05 21.37
N SER A 155 4.22 12.56 20.84
CA SER A 155 4.75 13.90 21.17
C SER A 155 4.10 15.03 20.32
N LEU A 156 3.27 14.71 19.33
CA LEU A 156 2.66 15.70 18.44
C LEU A 156 1.32 16.20 18.98
N PRO A 157 1.00 17.48 18.80
CA PRO A 157 -0.37 17.97 18.99
C PRO A 157 -1.34 17.21 18.08
N LYS A 158 -2.57 17.00 18.56
CA LYS A 158 -3.61 16.37 17.76
C LYS A 158 -3.81 17.15 16.44
N LYS A 159 -3.86 16.41 15.33
CA LYS A 159 -4.02 16.93 13.95
C LYS A 159 -2.79 17.58 13.29
N ASP A 160 -1.62 17.55 13.90
CA ASP A 160 -0.42 18.04 13.26
C ASP A 160 0.25 16.97 12.39
N PHE A 161 0.86 17.45 11.30
CA PHE A 161 1.73 16.65 10.45
C PHE A 161 3.20 16.92 10.80
N LYS A 162 4.00 15.86 10.88
CA LYS A 162 5.43 15.93 11.08
C LYS A 162 6.17 15.34 9.89
N LEU A 163 7.17 16.09 9.39
CA LEU A 163 8.06 15.59 8.36
C LEU A 163 9.10 14.67 9.01
N VAL A 164 9.17 13.44 8.55
CA VAL A 164 10.11 12.43 9.04
C VAL A 164 10.80 11.72 7.89
N THR A 165 12.03 11.26 8.12
CA THR A 165 12.70 10.32 7.23
C THR A 165 12.57 8.92 7.80
N LEU A 166 11.82 8.07 7.11
CA LEU A 166 11.68 6.66 7.47
C LEU A 166 13.02 5.94 7.25
N LYS A 167 13.44 5.16 8.25
CA LYS A 167 14.57 4.25 8.14
C LYS A 167 14.12 3.00 7.40
N LEU A 168 14.41 2.95 6.12
CA LEU A 168 14.09 1.85 5.21
C LEU A 168 15.36 1.43 4.48
N ASN A 169 15.32 0.33 3.74
CA ASN A 169 16.40 -0.04 2.82
C ASN A 169 16.76 1.10 1.85
N LYS A 170 15.74 1.90 1.47
CA LYS A 170 15.91 3.20 0.82
C LYS A 170 15.23 4.25 1.68
N PRO A 171 15.98 5.16 2.33
CA PRO A 171 15.39 6.21 3.16
C PRO A 171 14.38 7.05 2.37
N LYS A 172 13.24 7.33 2.98
CA LYS A 172 12.18 8.12 2.36
C LYS A 172 11.66 9.18 3.34
N THR A 173 11.61 10.41 2.89
CA THR A 173 11.04 11.52 3.65
C THR A 173 9.55 11.66 3.32
N VAL A 174 8.71 11.65 4.34
CA VAL A 174 7.25 11.72 4.21
C VAL A 174 6.65 12.57 5.33
N TRP A 175 5.46 13.12 5.07
CA TRP A 175 4.64 13.70 6.12
C TRP A 175 3.87 12.59 6.83
N VAL A 176 3.91 12.59 8.15
CA VAL A 176 3.14 11.64 8.97
C VAL A 176 2.21 12.38 9.91
N ALA A 177 1.05 11.79 10.16
CA ALA A 177 0.08 12.25 11.13
C ALA A 177 -0.59 11.06 11.81
N VAL A 178 -1.19 11.29 12.97
CA VAL A 178 -2.11 10.34 13.61
C VAL A 178 -3.52 10.67 13.21
N ILE A 179 -4.20 9.66 12.68
CA ILE A 179 -5.65 9.68 12.54
C ILE A 179 -6.20 8.91 13.75
N GLN A 180 -6.91 9.61 14.63
CA GLN A 180 -7.65 9.03 15.75
C GLN A 180 -9.09 8.82 15.34
#